data_065f0563652de6ee2a7fac98c036f47c
#
_entry.id   065f0563652de6ee2a7fac98c036f47c
#
_cell.length_a   1.000
_cell.length_b   1.000
_cell.length_c   1.000
_cell.angle_alpha   90.00
_cell.angle_beta   90.00
_cell.angle_gamma   90.00
#
_symmetry.space_group_name_H-M   'P 1'
#
loop_
_entity.id
_entity.type
_entity.pdbx_description
1 polymer ?
#
loop_
_entity_poly.entity_id
_entity_poly.type
_entity_poly.pdbx_seq_one_letter_code
_entity_poly.pdbx_strand_id
1 'polypeptide(L)'
;MTIKAKALTFGVAVLTVLGIGTASAAPEGNGARSRLDVVQTRGEIRVCSTGDYRPFTYRDAGGAWSGIDIDLAGDLARRLGVRLQLVQTTWKAIADDVGRKCDLAMGGVSVTLDRAKKGFYTVPYLRDGKTPITLCENEKRFRTLEQIDRPGVRAIVNPGGTNEQFADANLKQARIVRHPDNNTIFAEIMAGRADLMITDATETRWQAKQNPRLCAVHPDEPFTFSEKAHLLPRDVVFKEWTDQWLHLALNDGTYARIAKPWLG
;
A
#
# COMPACT_ATOMS: atom_id res chain seq x y z
N MET A 1 101.07 -33.81 -32.30
CA MET A 1 100.71 -33.69 -30.89
C MET A 1 99.27 -33.18 -30.83
N THR A 2 98.31 -34.09 -30.66
CA THR A 2 96.91 -33.83 -30.91
C THR A 2 96.13 -33.84 -29.56
N ILE A 3 95.61 -32.66 -29.18
CA ILE A 3 94.83 -32.55 -27.93
C ILE A 3 93.33 -32.72 -28.29
N LYS A 4 92.75 -33.73 -27.74
CA LYS A 4 91.27 -34.00 -27.82
C LYS A 4 90.57 -33.16 -26.82
N ALA A 5 89.68 -32.30 -27.27
CA ALA A 5 88.69 -31.62 -26.38
C ALA A 5 87.46 -32.51 -26.13
N LYS A 6 87.11 -32.70 -24.89
CA LYS A 6 85.88 -33.38 -24.45
C LYS A 6 84.78 -32.33 -24.31
N ALA A 7 83.70 -32.46 -25.03
CA ALA A 7 82.52 -31.63 -24.88
C ALA A 7 81.66 -32.21 -23.72
N LEU A 8 81.30 -31.37 -22.74
CA LEU A 8 80.45 -31.67 -21.65
C LEU A 8 79.01 -31.12 -21.93
N THR A 9 78.09 -32.03 -22.16
CA THR A 9 76.68 -31.67 -22.43
C THR A 9 75.97 -31.47 -21.11
N PHE A 10 75.53 -30.23 -20.82
CA PHE A 10 74.62 -29.94 -19.69
C PHE A 10 73.16 -30.12 -20.19
N GLY A 11 72.51 -31.10 -19.62
CA GLY A 11 71.05 -31.27 -19.80
C GLY A 11 70.29 -30.30 -18.91
N VAL A 12 69.51 -29.40 -19.51
CA VAL A 12 68.56 -28.53 -18.81
C VAL A 12 67.25 -29.30 -18.68
N ALA A 13 66.91 -29.72 -17.48
CA ALA A 13 65.59 -30.26 -17.17
C ALA A 13 64.63 -29.10 -16.97
N VAL A 14 63.67 -28.95 -17.90
CA VAL A 14 62.56 -28.01 -17.76
C VAL A 14 61.46 -28.68 -16.92
N LEU A 15 61.35 -28.26 -15.65
CA LEU A 15 60.17 -28.63 -14.80
C LEU A 15 58.99 -27.73 -15.22
N THR A 16 58.02 -28.29 -15.94
CA THR A 16 56.71 -27.69 -16.15
C THR A 16 55.87 -27.88 -14.87
N VAL A 17 55.74 -26.82 -14.09
CA VAL A 17 54.80 -26.76 -12.96
C VAL A 17 53.38 -26.52 -13.54
N LEU A 18 52.58 -27.56 -13.65
CA LEU A 18 51.12 -27.38 -13.88
C LEU A 18 50.50 -26.77 -12.64
N GLY A 19 50.27 -25.44 -12.66
CA GLY A 19 49.47 -24.74 -11.69
C GLY A 19 48.00 -25.16 -11.85
N ILE A 20 47.52 -26.06 -10.96
CA ILE A 20 46.10 -26.31 -10.81
C ILE A 20 45.51 -25.06 -10.13
N GLY A 21 45.00 -24.13 -10.94
CA GLY A 21 44.20 -23.04 -10.46
C GLY A 21 42.90 -23.58 -9.86
N THR A 22 42.83 -23.68 -8.55
CA THR A 22 41.55 -23.84 -7.86
C THR A 22 40.78 -22.56 -8.08
N ALA A 23 39.78 -22.62 -9.00
CA ALA A 23 38.75 -21.58 -9.08
C ALA A 23 38.03 -21.61 -7.72
N SER A 24 38.37 -20.65 -6.85
CA SER A 24 37.51 -20.36 -5.70
C SER A 24 36.16 -19.93 -6.25
N ALA A 25 35.18 -20.83 -6.20
CA ALA A 25 33.79 -20.42 -6.30
C ALA A 25 33.56 -19.37 -5.22
N ALA A 26 33.26 -18.13 -5.64
CA ALA A 26 32.77 -17.13 -4.70
C ALA A 26 31.61 -17.76 -3.92
N PRO A 27 31.54 -17.57 -2.59
CA PRO A 27 30.43 -18.07 -1.84
C PRO A 27 29.16 -17.47 -2.48
N GLU A 28 28.31 -18.34 -3.03
CA GLU A 28 26.94 -17.95 -3.38
C GLU A 28 26.36 -17.38 -2.06
N GLY A 29 26.21 -16.05 -2.02
CA GLY A 29 25.61 -15.39 -0.88
C GLY A 29 24.27 -16.05 -0.65
N ASN A 30 24.10 -16.68 0.51
CA ASN A 30 22.84 -17.18 1.06
C ASN A 30 21.98 -15.94 1.40
N GLY A 31 21.79 -15.04 0.42
CA GLY A 31 20.85 -13.93 0.48
C GLY A 31 19.45 -14.53 0.57
N ALA A 32 18.74 -14.23 1.64
CA ALA A 32 17.33 -14.60 1.74
C ALA A 32 16.64 -14.23 0.42
N ARG A 33 15.94 -15.22 -0.20
CA ARG A 33 15.22 -15.00 -1.44
C ARG A 33 14.30 -13.78 -1.29
N SER A 34 14.31 -12.92 -2.29
CA SER A 34 13.40 -11.79 -2.34
C SER A 34 11.94 -12.25 -2.29
N ARG A 35 11.06 -11.42 -1.79
CA ARG A 35 9.62 -11.69 -1.84
C ARG A 35 9.14 -11.86 -3.27
N LEU A 36 9.75 -11.17 -4.24
CA LEU A 36 9.47 -11.35 -5.66
C LEU A 36 9.70 -12.81 -6.10
N ASP A 37 10.88 -13.37 -5.77
CA ASP A 37 11.22 -14.76 -6.12
C ASP A 37 10.28 -15.76 -5.43
N VAL A 38 9.92 -15.50 -4.18
CA VAL A 38 8.96 -16.33 -3.42
C VAL A 38 7.59 -16.32 -4.08
N VAL A 39 7.08 -15.15 -4.48
CA VAL A 39 5.79 -15.00 -5.16
C VAL A 39 5.79 -15.72 -6.51
N GLN A 40 6.83 -15.53 -7.31
CA GLN A 40 6.98 -16.18 -8.62
C GLN A 40 7.08 -17.70 -8.49
N THR A 41 7.91 -18.22 -7.57
CA THR A 41 8.07 -19.65 -7.33
C THR A 41 6.78 -20.30 -6.84
N ARG A 42 6.01 -19.60 -5.99
CA ARG A 42 4.72 -20.07 -5.47
C ARG A 42 3.60 -20.02 -6.52
N GLY A 43 3.74 -19.19 -7.56
CA GLY A 43 2.71 -18.94 -8.57
C GLY A 43 1.49 -18.20 -8.04
N GLU A 44 1.64 -17.47 -6.94
CA GLU A 44 0.55 -16.76 -6.25
C GLU A 44 1.06 -15.54 -5.52
N ILE A 45 0.35 -14.41 -5.65
CA ILE A 45 0.55 -13.20 -4.85
C ILE A 45 -0.61 -13.03 -3.87
N ARG A 46 -0.28 -12.82 -2.60
CA ARG A 46 -1.24 -12.59 -1.52
C ARG A 46 -1.31 -11.10 -1.21
N VAL A 47 -2.48 -10.51 -1.39
CA VAL A 47 -2.70 -9.08 -1.18
C VAL A 47 -3.63 -8.88 0.00
N CYS A 48 -3.15 -8.27 1.08
CA CYS A 48 -3.97 -7.84 2.20
C CYS A 48 -4.81 -6.63 1.82
N SER A 49 -6.11 -6.68 2.13
CA SER A 49 -7.02 -5.55 1.99
C SER A 49 -8.07 -5.57 3.09
N THR A 50 -8.59 -4.39 3.47
CA THR A 50 -9.56 -4.31 4.57
C THR A 50 -10.99 -4.59 4.12
N GLY A 51 -11.34 -4.28 2.86
CA GLY A 51 -12.67 -4.52 2.30
C GLY A 51 -13.75 -3.57 2.81
N ASP A 52 -13.37 -2.44 3.40
CA ASP A 52 -14.28 -1.51 4.05
C ASP A 52 -14.03 -0.02 3.70
N TYR A 53 -13.34 0.25 2.59
CA TYR A 53 -12.90 1.61 2.24
C TYR A 53 -13.10 1.92 0.75
N ARG A 54 -14.34 2.23 0.37
CA ARG A 54 -14.65 2.68 -1.00
C ARG A 54 -14.08 4.08 -1.27
N PRO A 55 -13.62 4.36 -2.49
CA PRO A 55 -13.67 3.53 -3.71
C PRO A 55 -12.49 2.55 -3.87
N PHE A 56 -11.57 2.45 -2.91
CA PHE A 56 -10.33 1.66 -3.05
C PHE A 56 -10.52 0.17 -2.86
N THR A 57 -11.26 -0.22 -1.81
CA THR A 57 -11.52 -1.62 -1.48
C THR A 57 -12.89 -1.78 -0.82
N TYR A 58 -13.61 -2.78 -1.28
CA TYR A 58 -14.88 -3.20 -0.70
C TYR A 58 -15.02 -4.71 -0.82
N ARG A 59 -15.51 -5.33 0.25
CA ARG A 59 -15.91 -6.72 0.26
C ARG A 59 -17.37 -6.79 0.64
N ASP A 60 -18.20 -7.36 -0.22
CA ASP A 60 -19.63 -7.50 0.02
C ASP A 60 -19.97 -8.65 1.00
N ALA A 61 -21.23 -8.76 1.37
CA ALA A 61 -21.72 -9.80 2.27
C ALA A 61 -21.55 -11.23 1.68
N GLY A 62 -21.50 -11.36 0.35
CA GLY A 62 -21.24 -12.61 -0.36
C GLY A 62 -19.75 -12.96 -0.42
N GLY A 63 -18.87 -12.04 0.01
CA GLY A 63 -17.41 -12.22 0.00
C GLY A 63 -16.73 -11.75 -1.28
N ALA A 64 -17.46 -11.17 -2.24
CA ALA A 64 -16.88 -10.63 -3.48
C ALA A 64 -16.16 -9.29 -3.21
N TRP A 65 -15.00 -9.13 -3.85
CA TRP A 65 -14.16 -7.96 -3.72
C TRP A 65 -14.31 -7.02 -4.92
N SER A 66 -14.25 -5.71 -4.67
CA SER A 66 -14.27 -4.68 -5.70
C SER A 66 -13.56 -3.41 -5.22
N GLY A 67 -13.19 -2.54 -6.15
CA GLY A 67 -12.52 -1.28 -5.85
C GLY A 67 -11.27 -1.06 -6.69
N ILE A 68 -10.78 0.18 -6.71
CA ILE A 68 -9.61 0.60 -7.50
C ILE A 68 -8.40 -0.29 -7.20
N ASP A 69 -8.09 -0.49 -5.92
CA ASP A 69 -6.91 -1.26 -5.51
C ASP A 69 -7.10 -2.77 -5.68
N ILE A 70 -8.34 -3.25 -5.70
CA ILE A 70 -8.64 -4.65 -6.01
C ILE A 70 -8.37 -4.93 -7.49
N ASP A 71 -8.80 -4.03 -8.38
CA ASP A 71 -8.55 -4.14 -9.82
C ASP A 71 -7.06 -3.94 -10.15
N LEU A 72 -6.37 -3.04 -9.43
CA LEU A 72 -4.91 -2.88 -9.52
C LEU A 72 -4.17 -4.14 -9.04
N ALA A 73 -4.63 -4.81 -7.98
CA ALA A 73 -4.07 -6.07 -7.53
C ALA A 73 -4.23 -7.18 -8.57
N GLY A 74 -5.35 -7.19 -9.29
CA GLY A 74 -5.57 -8.07 -10.44
C GLY A 74 -4.60 -7.79 -11.58
N ASP A 75 -4.34 -6.53 -11.91
CA ASP A 75 -3.35 -6.13 -12.93
C ASP A 75 -1.92 -6.51 -12.51
N LEU A 76 -1.57 -6.27 -11.24
CA LEU A 76 -0.28 -6.67 -10.68
C LEU A 76 -0.04 -8.18 -10.81
N ALA A 77 -1.00 -8.99 -10.37
CA ALA A 77 -0.90 -10.45 -10.44
C ALA A 77 -0.78 -10.94 -11.90
N ARG A 78 -1.57 -10.38 -12.81
CA ARG A 78 -1.52 -10.68 -14.23
C ARG A 78 -0.15 -10.36 -14.85
N ARG A 79 0.44 -9.21 -14.53
CA ARG A 79 1.76 -8.80 -15.04
C ARG A 79 2.91 -9.62 -14.42
N LEU A 80 2.72 -10.14 -13.20
CA LEU A 80 3.64 -11.11 -12.59
C LEU A 80 3.49 -12.54 -13.14
N GLY A 81 2.39 -12.84 -13.87
CA GLY A 81 2.09 -14.19 -14.34
C GLY A 81 1.69 -15.15 -13.22
N VAL A 82 1.09 -14.64 -12.13
CA VAL A 82 0.70 -15.42 -10.94
C VAL A 82 -0.79 -15.25 -10.61
N ARG A 83 -1.33 -16.13 -9.75
CA ARG A 83 -2.70 -15.99 -9.25
C ARG A 83 -2.78 -14.93 -8.17
N LEU A 84 -3.89 -14.19 -8.11
CA LEU A 84 -4.22 -13.28 -7.02
C LEU A 84 -4.95 -14.01 -5.91
N GLN A 85 -4.49 -13.86 -4.66
CA GLN A 85 -5.22 -14.21 -3.46
C GLN A 85 -5.44 -12.95 -2.61
N LEU A 86 -6.70 -12.55 -2.44
CA LEU A 86 -7.05 -11.47 -1.52
C LEU A 86 -7.17 -12.01 -0.10
N VAL A 87 -6.50 -11.35 0.85
CA VAL A 87 -6.45 -11.72 2.26
C VAL A 87 -7.06 -10.59 3.08
N GLN A 88 -8.12 -10.87 3.81
CA GLN A 88 -8.75 -9.85 4.66
C GLN A 88 -7.87 -9.51 5.86
N THR A 89 -7.72 -8.21 6.11
CA THR A 89 -7.03 -7.63 7.26
C THR A 89 -7.88 -6.52 7.90
N THR A 90 -7.33 -5.83 8.89
CA THR A 90 -7.93 -4.65 9.52
C THR A 90 -6.95 -3.48 9.47
N TRP A 91 -7.46 -2.26 9.59
CA TRP A 91 -6.63 -1.06 9.62
C TRP A 91 -5.57 -1.09 10.73
N LYS A 92 -5.90 -1.69 11.88
CA LYS A 92 -4.98 -1.87 13.01
C LYS A 92 -3.85 -2.87 12.69
N ALA A 93 -4.17 -3.95 11.98
CA ALA A 93 -3.25 -5.06 11.74
C ALA A 93 -2.47 -4.95 10.42
N ILE A 94 -2.91 -4.10 9.48
CA ILE A 94 -2.42 -4.11 8.08
C ILE A 94 -0.90 -4.05 7.95
N ALA A 95 -0.22 -3.23 8.76
CA ALA A 95 1.24 -3.12 8.71
C ALA A 95 1.96 -4.32 9.33
N ASP A 96 1.33 -5.03 10.26
CA ASP A 96 1.90 -6.23 10.89
C ASP A 96 1.60 -7.50 10.08
N ASP A 97 0.57 -7.48 9.25
CA ASP A 97 0.18 -8.60 8.39
C ASP A 97 1.05 -8.68 7.12
N VAL A 98 1.55 -7.54 6.64
CA VAL A 98 2.47 -7.48 5.49
C VAL A 98 3.77 -8.24 5.80
N GLY A 99 4.16 -9.12 4.88
CA GLY A 99 5.31 -10.02 5.05
C GLY A 99 5.03 -11.28 5.88
N ARG A 100 3.91 -11.32 6.61
CA ARG A 100 3.49 -12.46 7.46
C ARG A 100 2.30 -13.21 6.87
N LYS A 101 1.15 -12.54 6.69
CA LYS A 101 -0.06 -13.13 6.12
C LYS A 101 -0.18 -12.90 4.62
N CYS A 102 0.36 -11.80 4.14
CA CYS A 102 0.31 -11.40 2.74
C CYS A 102 1.67 -10.86 2.28
N ASP A 103 1.82 -10.74 0.97
CA ASP A 103 3.05 -10.26 0.34
C ASP A 103 3.10 -8.73 0.33
N LEU A 104 1.95 -8.08 0.17
CA LEU A 104 1.79 -6.63 0.26
C LEU A 104 0.35 -6.28 0.69
N ALA A 105 0.12 -5.01 1.03
CA ALA A 105 -1.21 -4.49 1.31
C ALA A 105 -1.62 -3.42 0.29
N MET A 106 -2.86 -3.52 -0.21
CA MET A 106 -3.50 -2.61 -1.15
C MET A 106 -4.92 -2.31 -0.66
N GLY A 107 -5.44 -1.10 -0.92
CA GLY A 107 -6.78 -0.70 -0.48
C GLY A 107 -6.84 0.73 0.05
N GLY A 108 -6.24 1.70 -0.66
CA GLY A 108 -6.23 3.11 -0.25
C GLY A 108 -5.36 3.35 0.99
N VAL A 109 -4.25 2.63 1.12
CA VAL A 109 -3.38 2.73 2.31
C VAL A 109 -2.70 4.09 2.34
N SER A 110 -3.02 4.90 3.37
CA SER A 110 -2.36 6.18 3.58
C SER A 110 -0.91 6.00 4.02
N VAL A 111 -0.01 6.77 3.41
CA VAL A 111 1.40 6.82 3.80
C VAL A 111 1.50 7.47 5.19
N THR A 112 2.13 6.76 6.12
CA THR A 112 2.44 7.27 7.46
C THR A 112 3.82 6.79 7.90
N LEU A 113 4.52 7.61 8.71
CA LEU A 113 5.84 7.23 9.22
C LEU A 113 5.78 6.01 10.15
N ASP A 114 4.69 5.82 10.89
CA ASP A 114 4.55 4.66 11.77
C ASP A 114 4.43 3.34 10.99
N ARG A 115 3.71 3.33 9.87
CA ARG A 115 3.70 2.18 8.97
C ARG A 115 5.04 2.01 8.25
N ALA A 116 5.69 3.12 7.86
CA ALA A 116 7.02 3.11 7.22
C ALA A 116 8.11 2.52 8.11
N LYS A 117 7.97 2.57 9.44
CA LYS A 117 8.85 1.85 10.36
C LYS A 117 8.75 0.32 10.22
N LYS A 118 7.63 -0.18 9.71
CA LYS A 118 7.35 -1.63 9.60
C LYS A 118 7.56 -2.19 8.19
N GLY A 119 7.42 -1.36 7.16
CA GLY A 119 7.52 -1.76 5.75
C GLY A 119 7.95 -0.63 4.84
N PHE A 120 8.02 -0.92 3.55
CA PHE A 120 8.22 0.08 2.51
C PHE A 120 6.88 0.45 1.86
N TYR A 121 6.82 1.64 1.30
CA TYR A 121 5.76 2.03 0.41
C TYR A 121 6.24 2.02 -1.04
N THR A 122 5.32 1.76 -1.97
CA THR A 122 5.53 2.12 -3.38
C THR A 122 5.64 3.64 -3.53
N VAL A 123 6.02 4.10 -4.72
CA VAL A 123 5.70 5.47 -5.12
C VAL A 123 4.20 5.74 -4.89
N PRO A 124 3.80 6.93 -4.45
CA PRO A 124 2.39 7.26 -4.27
C PRO A 124 1.66 7.31 -5.62
N TYR A 125 0.41 6.82 -5.65
CA TYR A 125 -0.42 6.84 -6.85
C TYR A 125 -1.57 7.86 -6.79
N LEU A 126 -1.85 8.40 -5.60
CA LEU A 126 -2.91 9.39 -5.40
C LEU A 126 -2.57 10.33 -4.24
N ARG A 127 -2.78 11.63 -4.46
CA ARG A 127 -2.73 12.66 -3.42
C ARG A 127 -4.12 12.81 -2.80
N ASP A 128 -4.18 12.93 -1.48
CA ASP A 128 -5.40 13.00 -0.70
C ASP A 128 -5.23 13.86 0.56
N GLY A 129 -6.23 13.92 1.42
CA GLY A 129 -6.18 14.64 2.69
C GLY A 129 -7.49 14.55 3.45
N LYS A 130 -7.47 14.83 4.74
CA LYS A 130 -8.64 14.75 5.63
C LYS A 130 -9.60 15.91 5.40
N THR A 131 -10.87 15.61 5.16
CA THR A 131 -11.94 16.58 5.02
C THR A 131 -13.25 16.01 5.61
N PRO A 132 -14.18 16.88 6.05
CA PRO A 132 -15.45 16.39 6.60
C PRO A 132 -16.42 15.94 5.50
N ILE A 133 -17.26 14.97 5.86
CA ILE A 133 -18.49 14.64 5.13
C ILE A 133 -19.66 14.62 6.13
N THR A 134 -20.78 15.20 5.73
CA THR A 134 -21.95 15.38 6.59
C THR A 134 -23.23 15.40 5.75
N LEU A 135 -24.40 15.50 6.39
CA LEU A 135 -25.64 15.84 5.68
C LEU A 135 -25.51 17.23 5.03
N CYS A 136 -26.00 17.38 3.81
CA CYS A 136 -25.86 18.63 3.04
C CYS A 136 -26.41 19.87 3.76
N GLU A 137 -27.46 19.71 4.54
CA GLU A 137 -28.03 20.78 5.40
C GLU A 137 -27.06 21.30 6.45
N ASN A 138 -26.07 20.48 6.84
CA ASN A 138 -25.05 20.80 7.85
C ASN A 138 -23.70 21.24 7.25
N GLU A 139 -23.53 21.26 5.94
CA GLU A 139 -22.24 21.52 5.28
C GLU A 139 -21.55 22.80 5.80
N LYS A 140 -22.32 23.90 5.95
CA LYS A 140 -21.80 25.20 6.42
C LYS A 140 -21.38 25.19 7.89
N ARG A 141 -21.82 24.19 8.67
CA ARG A 141 -21.54 24.08 10.12
C ARG A 141 -20.22 23.39 10.43
N PHE A 142 -19.61 22.70 9.45
CA PHE A 142 -18.47 21.82 9.69
C PHE A 142 -17.31 22.08 8.72
N ARG A 143 -17.06 23.35 8.40
CA ARG A 143 -16.01 23.77 7.47
C ARG A 143 -14.64 23.90 8.09
N THR A 144 -14.55 24.11 9.40
CA THR A 144 -13.26 24.24 10.12
C THR A 144 -13.22 23.32 11.34
N LEU A 145 -12.02 23.04 11.82
CA LEU A 145 -11.85 22.22 13.02
C LEU A 145 -12.50 22.86 14.24
N GLU A 146 -12.47 24.20 14.36
CA GLU A 146 -13.11 24.96 15.45
C GLU A 146 -14.63 24.85 15.40
N GLN A 147 -15.22 24.70 14.23
CA GLN A 147 -16.65 24.44 14.08
C GLN A 147 -17.03 23.01 14.44
N ILE A 148 -16.13 22.06 14.18
CA ILE A 148 -16.33 20.62 14.43
C ILE A 148 -16.05 20.29 15.90
N ASP A 149 -14.94 20.81 16.47
CA ASP A 149 -14.54 20.52 17.85
C ASP A 149 -15.36 21.33 18.88
N ARG A 150 -16.65 21.05 18.96
CA ARG A 150 -17.57 21.73 19.90
C ARG A 150 -18.36 20.70 20.73
N PRO A 151 -18.75 21.07 21.97
CA PRO A 151 -19.65 20.26 22.75
C PRO A 151 -20.95 19.97 21.96
N GLY A 152 -21.41 18.72 21.99
CA GLY A 152 -22.62 18.29 21.32
C GLY A 152 -22.42 17.82 19.87
N VAL A 153 -21.28 18.09 19.22
CA VAL A 153 -20.93 17.52 17.91
C VAL A 153 -20.49 16.06 18.07
N ARG A 154 -21.00 15.18 17.20
CA ARG A 154 -20.68 13.75 17.17
C ARG A 154 -19.92 13.41 15.89
N ALA A 155 -18.61 13.27 16.01
CA ALA A 155 -17.74 12.85 14.91
C ALA A 155 -17.59 11.32 14.95
N ILE A 156 -18.01 10.64 13.88
CA ILE A 156 -17.93 9.17 13.79
C ILE A 156 -16.67 8.72 13.08
N VAL A 157 -16.02 7.66 13.57
CA VAL A 157 -14.80 7.08 13.01
C VAL A 157 -14.81 5.56 13.10
N ASN A 158 -14.13 4.89 12.16
CA ASN A 158 -13.77 3.48 12.30
C ASN A 158 -12.49 3.33 13.11
N PRO A 159 -12.38 2.34 14.01
CA PRO A 159 -11.19 2.12 14.83
C PRO A 159 -9.97 1.64 14.04
N GLY A 160 -8.77 2.02 14.50
CA GLY A 160 -7.47 1.50 14.08
C GLY A 160 -6.85 2.17 12.85
N GLY A 161 -7.57 3.10 12.21
CA GLY A 161 -7.09 3.80 11.00
C GLY A 161 -6.62 5.24 11.24
N THR A 162 -6.20 5.90 10.15
CA THR A 162 -5.76 7.30 10.19
C THR A 162 -6.91 8.28 10.47
N ASN A 163 -8.17 7.90 10.24
CA ASN A 163 -9.34 8.71 10.57
C ASN A 163 -9.51 8.83 12.09
N GLU A 164 -9.39 7.71 12.83
CA GLU A 164 -9.41 7.74 14.30
C GLU A 164 -8.22 8.54 14.84
N GLN A 165 -7.00 8.29 14.34
CA GLN A 165 -5.81 9.02 14.76
C GLN A 165 -5.96 10.54 14.56
N PHE A 166 -6.54 10.96 13.43
CA PHE A 166 -6.81 12.37 13.17
C PHE A 166 -7.84 12.94 14.14
N ALA A 167 -8.94 12.23 14.37
CA ALA A 167 -9.99 12.68 15.31
C ALA A 167 -9.43 12.79 16.73
N ASP A 168 -8.72 11.78 17.23
CA ASP A 168 -8.11 11.79 18.57
C ASP A 168 -7.08 12.92 18.75
N ALA A 169 -6.34 13.27 17.69
CA ALA A 169 -5.37 14.36 17.73
C ALA A 169 -6.02 15.75 17.76
N ASN A 170 -7.13 15.95 17.05
CA ASN A 170 -7.67 17.28 16.76
C ASN A 170 -8.99 17.59 17.48
N LEU A 171 -9.76 16.60 17.91
CA LEU A 171 -11.06 16.80 18.55
C LEU A 171 -10.95 16.55 20.07
N LYS A 172 -11.17 17.61 20.85
CA LYS A 172 -11.07 17.58 22.33
C LYS A 172 -12.39 17.81 23.04
N GLN A 173 -13.35 18.49 22.38
CA GLN A 173 -14.66 18.86 22.90
C GLN A 173 -15.78 18.06 22.23
N ALA A 174 -15.63 17.78 20.93
CA ALA A 174 -16.57 16.94 20.19
C ALA A 174 -16.52 15.49 20.66
N ARG A 175 -17.68 14.83 20.64
CA ARG A 175 -17.79 13.41 20.97
C ARG A 175 -17.31 12.55 19.80
N ILE A 176 -16.23 11.81 19.97
CA ILE A 176 -15.77 10.81 18.99
C ILE A 176 -16.61 9.53 19.18
N VAL A 177 -17.37 9.17 18.15
CA VAL A 177 -18.20 7.95 18.11
C VAL A 177 -17.42 6.88 17.34
N ARG A 178 -16.91 5.87 18.04
CA ARG A 178 -16.21 4.74 17.42
C ARG A 178 -17.19 3.70 16.93
N HIS A 179 -17.22 3.49 15.61
CA HIS A 179 -18.14 2.56 14.95
C HIS A 179 -17.34 1.43 14.27
N PRO A 180 -17.58 0.15 14.64
CA PRO A 180 -16.70 -0.94 14.23
C PRO A 180 -16.78 -1.29 12.74
N ASP A 181 -17.93 -1.03 12.10
CA ASP A 181 -18.15 -1.33 10.67
C ASP A 181 -18.09 -0.07 9.82
N ASN A 182 -16.93 0.14 9.18
CA ASN A 182 -16.69 1.30 8.32
C ASN A 182 -17.68 1.39 7.14
N ASN A 183 -18.20 0.25 6.67
CA ASN A 183 -19.17 0.24 5.56
C ASN A 183 -20.52 0.87 5.92
N THR A 184 -20.86 0.94 7.21
CA THR A 184 -22.16 1.47 7.69
C THR A 184 -22.08 2.86 8.28
N ILE A 185 -20.90 3.47 8.39
CA ILE A 185 -20.69 4.81 8.98
C ILE A 185 -21.57 5.87 8.34
N PHE A 186 -21.68 5.88 7.03
CA PHE A 186 -22.47 6.90 6.30
C PHE A 186 -23.98 6.72 6.54
N ALA A 187 -24.43 5.49 6.77
CA ALA A 187 -25.81 5.23 7.20
C ALA A 187 -26.08 5.78 8.59
N GLU A 188 -25.11 5.74 9.51
CA GLU A 188 -25.22 6.36 10.84
C GLU A 188 -25.39 7.88 10.76
N ILE A 189 -24.64 8.55 9.86
CA ILE A 189 -24.79 9.98 9.60
C ILE A 189 -26.18 10.29 9.02
N MET A 190 -26.61 9.54 8.00
CA MET A 190 -27.92 9.72 7.37
C MET A 190 -29.09 9.47 8.32
N ALA A 191 -28.90 8.63 9.32
CA ALA A 191 -29.89 8.34 10.36
C ALA A 191 -29.84 9.32 11.56
N GLY A 192 -28.95 10.33 11.52
CA GLY A 192 -28.81 11.32 12.60
C GLY A 192 -28.19 10.76 13.88
N ARG A 193 -27.52 9.59 13.83
CA ARG A 193 -26.82 9.03 15.00
C ARG A 193 -25.39 9.58 15.14
N ALA A 194 -24.85 10.17 14.08
CA ALA A 194 -23.63 10.99 14.07
C ALA A 194 -23.85 12.22 13.19
N ASP A 195 -23.02 13.26 13.38
CA ASP A 195 -23.18 14.52 12.65
C ASP A 195 -22.27 14.58 11.41
N LEU A 196 -21.08 14.01 11.51
CA LEU A 196 -20.08 14.01 10.44
C LEU A 196 -19.07 12.89 10.64
N MET A 197 -18.33 12.59 9.56
CA MET A 197 -17.05 11.88 9.59
C MET A 197 -15.96 12.80 9.00
N ILE A 198 -14.74 12.76 9.56
CA ILE A 198 -13.57 13.32 8.93
C ILE A 198 -12.79 12.15 8.32
N THR A 199 -12.74 12.12 6.99
CA THR A 199 -12.05 11.09 6.23
C THR A 199 -11.33 11.67 5.02
N ASP A 200 -10.77 10.85 4.14
CA ASP A 200 -10.02 11.33 3.00
C ASP A 200 -10.94 11.91 1.91
N ALA A 201 -10.48 12.97 1.24
CA ALA A 201 -11.25 13.69 0.23
C ALA A 201 -11.80 12.80 -0.89
N THR A 202 -11.02 11.80 -1.31
CA THR A 202 -11.45 10.83 -2.33
C THR A 202 -12.68 10.03 -1.86
N GLU A 203 -12.70 9.58 -0.61
CA GLU A 203 -13.85 8.86 -0.05
C GLU A 203 -15.06 9.80 0.08
N THR A 204 -14.86 11.04 0.55
CA THR A 204 -15.97 12.00 0.70
C THR A 204 -16.64 12.32 -0.64
N ARG A 205 -15.85 12.51 -1.71
CA ARG A 205 -16.40 12.71 -3.07
C ARG A 205 -17.18 11.50 -3.55
N TRP A 206 -16.63 10.31 -3.37
CA TRP A 206 -17.30 9.07 -3.79
C TRP A 206 -18.62 8.87 -3.04
N GLN A 207 -18.62 9.05 -1.72
CA GLN A 207 -19.82 8.89 -0.88
C GLN A 207 -20.90 9.93 -1.21
N ALA A 208 -20.52 11.19 -1.43
CA ALA A 208 -21.46 12.24 -1.83
C ALA A 208 -22.08 11.96 -3.21
N LYS A 209 -21.29 11.39 -4.15
CA LYS A 209 -21.80 10.97 -5.46
C LYS A 209 -22.81 9.82 -5.35
N GLN A 210 -22.61 8.89 -4.39
CA GLN A 210 -23.52 7.76 -4.19
C GLN A 210 -24.79 8.13 -3.40
N ASN A 211 -24.72 9.16 -2.54
CA ASN A 211 -25.78 9.54 -1.63
C ASN A 211 -26.06 11.04 -1.69
N PRO A 212 -27.12 11.47 -2.43
CA PRO A 212 -27.42 12.91 -2.60
C PRO A 212 -27.69 13.70 -1.31
N ARG A 213 -27.93 13.00 -0.19
CA ARG A 213 -28.09 13.63 1.13
C ARG A 213 -26.77 13.98 1.80
N LEU A 214 -25.65 13.40 1.33
CA LEU A 214 -24.32 13.64 1.88
C LEU A 214 -23.56 14.67 1.04
N CYS A 215 -22.90 15.60 1.69
CA CYS A 215 -22.03 16.57 1.08
C CYS A 215 -20.60 16.47 1.61
N ALA A 216 -19.64 16.35 0.68
CA ALA A 216 -18.22 16.51 0.97
C ALA A 216 -17.92 17.98 1.25
N VAL A 217 -17.34 18.28 2.40
CA VAL A 217 -17.05 19.66 2.81
C VAL A 217 -15.63 20.02 2.38
N HIS A 218 -15.48 20.97 1.47
CA HIS A 218 -14.20 21.48 0.89
C HIS A 218 -13.17 20.38 0.52
N PRO A 219 -13.54 19.35 -0.26
CA PRO A 219 -12.62 18.23 -0.57
C PRO A 219 -11.43 18.66 -1.45
N ASP A 220 -11.44 19.86 -2.04
CA ASP A 220 -10.32 20.42 -2.81
C ASP A 220 -9.27 21.10 -1.91
N GLU A 221 -9.68 21.46 -0.68
CA GLU A 221 -8.84 22.12 0.34
C GLU A 221 -8.90 21.32 1.65
N PRO A 222 -8.37 20.08 1.71
CA PRO A 222 -8.45 19.25 2.89
C PRO A 222 -7.60 19.82 4.03
N PHE A 223 -7.94 19.48 5.28
CA PHE A 223 -7.20 19.89 6.48
C PHE A 223 -5.76 19.41 6.52
N THR A 224 -5.44 18.31 5.81
CA THR A 224 -4.12 17.71 5.81
C THR A 224 -3.70 17.31 4.41
N PHE A 225 -2.38 17.17 4.24
CA PHE A 225 -1.81 16.42 3.13
C PHE A 225 -1.69 14.95 3.49
N SER A 226 -2.05 14.06 2.58
CA SER A 226 -1.74 12.63 2.62
C SER A 226 -1.56 12.06 1.22
N GLU A 227 -1.00 10.87 1.13
CA GLU A 227 -0.83 10.12 -0.12
C GLU A 227 -1.29 8.70 0.05
N LYS A 228 -1.74 8.09 -1.04
CA LYS A 228 -2.07 6.66 -1.12
C LYS A 228 -0.95 5.92 -1.84
N ALA A 229 -0.50 4.83 -1.22
CA ALA A 229 0.53 3.94 -1.76
C ALA A 229 0.27 2.50 -1.31
N HIS A 230 0.90 1.53 -1.95
CA HIS A 230 0.85 0.15 -1.51
C HIS A 230 1.93 -0.10 -0.46
N LEU A 231 1.63 -0.87 0.56
CA LEU A 231 2.56 -1.18 1.66
C LEU A 231 3.17 -2.57 1.44
N LEU A 232 4.51 -2.64 1.44
CA LEU A 232 5.30 -3.83 1.18
C LEU A 232 6.15 -4.20 2.41
N PRO A 233 6.62 -5.46 2.52
CA PRO A 233 7.64 -5.80 3.49
C PRO A 233 8.95 -5.05 3.19
N ARG A 234 9.90 -5.08 4.12
CA ARG A 234 11.24 -4.51 3.93
C ARG A 234 12.08 -5.37 2.97
N ASP A 235 11.68 -5.41 1.71
CA ASP A 235 12.31 -6.14 0.62
C ASP A 235 12.53 -5.17 -0.54
N VAL A 236 13.76 -4.78 -0.77
CA VAL A 236 14.13 -3.78 -1.79
C VAL A 236 13.82 -4.29 -3.18
N VAL A 237 14.15 -5.54 -3.48
CA VAL A 237 13.93 -6.12 -4.82
C VAL A 237 12.45 -6.16 -5.16
N PHE A 238 11.61 -6.59 -4.23
CA PHE A 238 10.17 -6.61 -4.43
C PHE A 238 9.57 -5.21 -4.55
N LYS A 239 10.08 -4.26 -3.73
CA LYS A 239 9.65 -2.85 -3.82
C LYS A 239 10.00 -2.24 -5.18
N GLU A 240 11.24 -2.37 -5.63
CA GLU A 240 11.68 -1.79 -6.91
C GLU A 240 10.88 -2.37 -8.09
N TRP A 241 10.63 -3.67 -8.09
CA TRP A 241 9.80 -4.30 -9.12
C TRP A 241 8.35 -3.76 -9.06
N THR A 242 7.77 -3.66 -7.86
CA THR A 242 6.40 -3.15 -7.68
C THR A 242 6.30 -1.68 -8.08
N ASP A 243 7.31 -0.87 -7.82
CA ASP A 243 7.37 0.53 -8.27
C ASP A 243 7.44 0.63 -9.80
N GLN A 244 8.22 -0.23 -10.47
CA GLN A 244 8.25 -0.26 -11.94
C GLN A 244 6.89 -0.66 -12.51
N TRP A 245 6.22 -1.68 -11.94
CA TRP A 245 4.86 -2.03 -12.34
C TRP A 245 3.90 -0.85 -12.17
N LEU A 246 3.90 -0.20 -10.99
CA LEU A 246 3.00 0.92 -10.71
C LEU A 246 3.28 2.11 -11.62
N HIS A 247 4.56 2.45 -11.84
CA HIS A 247 4.96 3.49 -12.77
C HIS A 247 4.40 3.24 -14.18
N LEU A 248 4.51 2.03 -14.69
CA LEU A 248 3.93 1.67 -15.98
C LEU A 248 2.41 1.78 -15.96
N ALA A 249 1.74 1.26 -14.93
CA ALA A 249 0.29 1.31 -14.81
C ALA A 249 -0.26 2.76 -14.74
N LEU A 250 0.47 3.67 -14.11
CA LEU A 250 0.13 5.10 -14.04
C LEU A 250 0.27 5.80 -15.38
N ASN A 251 1.17 5.35 -16.26
CA ASN A 251 1.53 6.05 -17.51
C ASN A 251 0.99 5.38 -18.79
N ASP A 252 0.60 4.09 -18.76
CA ASP A 252 0.09 3.36 -19.92
C ASP A 252 -1.45 3.36 -20.03
N GLY A 253 -2.13 4.17 -19.22
CA GLY A 253 -3.58 4.28 -19.19
C GLY A 253 -4.28 3.21 -18.33
N THR A 254 -3.55 2.24 -17.77
CA THR A 254 -4.15 1.18 -16.93
C THR A 254 -4.81 1.75 -15.69
N TYR A 255 -4.11 2.61 -14.93
CA TYR A 255 -4.67 3.25 -13.75
C TYR A 255 -5.89 4.11 -14.12
N ALA A 256 -5.79 4.95 -15.15
CA ALA A 256 -6.87 5.81 -15.58
C ALA A 256 -8.14 5.01 -15.94
N ARG A 257 -7.99 3.89 -16.66
CA ARG A 257 -9.09 2.99 -17.02
C ARG A 257 -9.70 2.32 -15.79
N ILE A 258 -8.89 1.86 -14.83
CA ILE A 258 -9.36 1.22 -13.60
C ILE A 258 -10.05 2.23 -12.67
N ALA A 259 -9.49 3.43 -12.52
CA ALA A 259 -10.00 4.45 -11.61
C ALA A 259 -11.27 5.17 -12.14
N LYS A 260 -11.43 5.26 -13.47
CA LYS A 260 -12.53 6.01 -14.10
C LYS A 260 -13.94 5.65 -13.60
N PRO A 261 -14.34 4.37 -13.43
CA PRO A 261 -15.67 4.02 -12.92
C PRO A 261 -15.92 4.52 -11.49
N TRP A 262 -14.85 4.75 -10.73
CA TRP A 262 -14.88 5.11 -9.33
C TRP A 262 -14.75 6.61 -9.08
N LEU A 263 -13.85 7.27 -9.82
CA LEU A 263 -13.45 8.68 -9.60
C LEU A 263 -13.99 9.62 -10.68
N GLY A 264 -14.46 9.08 -11.80
CA GLY A 264 -14.94 9.84 -12.95
C GLY A 264 -16.37 10.40 -12.82
#